data_4670b393306295d6e7f42d227b15dd85
#
_entry.id   4670b393306295d6e7f42d227b15dd85
#
_cell.length_a   1.000
_cell.length_b   1.000
_cell.length_c   1.000
_cell.angle_alpha   90.00
_cell.angle_beta   90.00
_cell.angle_gamma   90.00
#
_symmetry.space_group_name_H-M   'P 1'
#
loop_
_entity.id
_entity.type
_entity.pdbx_description
1 polymer ?
#
loop_
_entity_poly.entity_id
_entity_poly.type
_entity_poly.pdbx_seq_one_letter_code
_entity_poly.pdbx_strand_id
1 'polypeptide(L)'
;MRTMMIWRIMFMMLAVFTTVVVQAQLYHPLGLGFNGGERQGNFSQPRMHVEGDRLYVCTNQGLYAKDLSADNSAWQLIGFEGIPLQDYVRRGSDILALRYNEGGSFLLLSHDGGQTYEDVTPGIPSKKEYERFLSLASHPTDQNTLMVSSNFQGILLSTDFGQTWKCLTEFVYANPAATFIGFHPARPNIIFNCGEGMVFEGHIKISYDSGQTWNDHGNSLGFPGDNCVHQPTFHPTDPDRWLAGGEGCVFLSDDNGLTWSCQNYWGDESRNAYWYFSAFDNEHPDTVYMAGCLGRSGQKGACIKLICSTDGGRSWHPSQVMTFEKDFERVNDLQQYGDRLFVYSESDVYEVSKTELVAQSTTAIRTITSDAKESSTYDLQGRKVVEPQHGIYIKNGRKILK
;
A
#
# COMPACT_ATOMS: atom_id res chain seq x y z
N MET A 1 34.84 -39.05 -41.55
CA MET A 1 35.15 -38.42 -40.24
C MET A 1 34.80 -36.93 -40.12
N ARG A 2 34.87 -36.14 -41.18
CA ARG A 2 34.46 -34.67 -41.08
C ARG A 2 32.95 -34.42 -40.99
N THR A 3 32.12 -35.27 -41.54
CA THR A 3 30.65 -35.11 -41.53
C THR A 3 30.00 -35.43 -40.18
N MET A 4 30.55 -36.33 -39.39
CA MET A 4 30.02 -36.62 -38.02
C MET A 4 30.36 -35.58 -36.99
N MET A 5 31.37 -34.77 -37.22
CA MET A 5 31.78 -33.71 -36.28
C MET A 5 30.91 -32.46 -36.42
N ILE A 6 30.38 -32.17 -37.60
CA ILE A 6 29.48 -31.04 -37.86
C ILE A 6 28.10 -31.28 -37.22
N TRP A 7 27.60 -32.53 -37.23
CA TRP A 7 26.33 -32.86 -36.58
C TRP A 7 26.40 -32.82 -35.06
N ARG A 8 27.52 -33.11 -34.44
CA ARG A 8 27.71 -32.98 -32.98
C ARG A 8 27.81 -31.53 -32.53
N ILE A 9 28.40 -30.65 -33.33
CA ILE A 9 28.47 -29.21 -33.05
C ILE A 9 27.09 -28.55 -33.22
N MET A 10 26.31 -28.97 -34.24
CA MET A 10 24.96 -28.50 -34.47
C MET A 10 24.00 -28.97 -33.37
N PHE A 11 24.15 -30.17 -32.82
CA PHE A 11 23.36 -30.64 -31.68
C PHE A 11 23.75 -29.97 -30.37
N MET A 12 25.03 -29.61 -30.18
CA MET A 12 25.45 -28.81 -29.01
C MET A 12 25.01 -27.33 -29.09
N MET A 13 24.90 -26.75 -30.27
CA MET A 13 24.34 -25.40 -30.42
C MET A 13 22.80 -25.37 -30.29
N LEU A 14 22.10 -26.47 -30.59
CA LEU A 14 20.64 -26.54 -30.40
C LEU A 14 20.23 -26.79 -28.94
N ALA A 15 21.15 -27.27 -28.09
CA ALA A 15 20.89 -27.48 -26.66
C ALA A 15 21.15 -26.26 -25.78
N VAL A 16 21.66 -25.15 -26.32
CA VAL A 16 21.91 -23.89 -25.61
C VAL A 16 20.77 -22.86 -25.84
N PHE A 17 19.80 -23.16 -26.73
CA PHE A 17 18.73 -22.24 -27.10
C PHE A 17 17.38 -22.54 -26.44
N THR A 18 17.29 -23.33 -25.39
CA THR A 18 16.01 -23.60 -24.74
C THR A 18 16.09 -23.46 -23.22
N THR A 19 16.28 -22.28 -22.71
CA THR A 19 15.68 -21.78 -21.49
C THR A 19 15.91 -20.25 -21.40
N VAL A 20 15.42 -19.49 -22.37
CA VAL A 20 14.89 -18.18 -22.02
C VAL A 20 13.55 -18.54 -21.40
N VAL A 21 13.53 -18.73 -20.10
CA VAL A 21 12.29 -18.59 -19.33
C VAL A 21 11.91 -17.14 -19.55
N VAL A 22 10.98 -16.90 -20.46
CA VAL A 22 10.25 -15.62 -20.50
C VAL A 22 9.55 -15.61 -19.15
N GLN A 23 10.15 -14.96 -18.18
CA GLN A 23 9.52 -14.71 -16.91
C GLN A 23 8.28 -13.86 -17.24
N ALA A 24 7.10 -14.43 -17.07
CA ALA A 24 5.85 -13.73 -17.36
C ALA A 24 5.88 -12.38 -16.62
N GLN A 25 5.50 -11.33 -17.31
CA GLN A 25 5.45 -10.01 -16.71
C GLN A 25 4.38 -10.06 -15.61
N LEU A 26 4.80 -9.87 -14.36
CA LEU A 26 3.90 -9.94 -13.20
C LEU A 26 2.87 -8.81 -13.20
N TYR A 27 3.27 -7.61 -13.64
CA TYR A 27 2.45 -6.41 -13.62
C TYR A 27 1.84 -6.14 -15.00
N HIS A 28 0.51 -6.12 -15.07
CA HIS A 28 -0.24 -5.85 -16.31
C HIS A 28 -0.92 -4.47 -16.21
N PRO A 29 -0.51 -3.46 -16.99
CA PRO A 29 -1.14 -2.15 -16.95
C PRO A 29 -2.59 -2.26 -17.46
N LEU A 30 -3.52 -1.62 -16.75
CA LEU A 30 -4.93 -1.57 -17.13
C LEU A 30 -5.25 -0.43 -18.10
N GLY A 31 -4.26 0.39 -18.45
CA GLY A 31 -4.35 1.41 -19.48
C GLY A 31 -5.36 2.50 -19.13
N LEU A 32 -5.16 3.19 -18.01
CA LEU A 32 -5.98 4.34 -17.63
C LEU A 32 -5.90 5.46 -18.69
N GLY A 33 -4.85 5.44 -19.52
CA GLY A 33 -4.71 6.28 -20.72
C GLY A 33 -4.24 7.71 -20.48
N PHE A 34 -4.08 8.10 -19.21
CA PHE A 34 -3.55 9.40 -18.78
C PHE A 34 -2.90 9.23 -17.39
N ASN A 35 -2.09 10.20 -16.98
CA ASN A 35 -1.45 10.19 -15.64
C ASN A 35 -2.50 10.46 -14.54
N GLY A 36 -3.49 9.59 -14.42
CA GLY A 36 -4.63 9.77 -13.52
C GLY A 36 -4.25 9.69 -12.05
N GLY A 37 -3.17 8.94 -11.74
CA GLY A 37 -2.62 8.80 -10.42
C GLY A 37 -1.62 9.89 -10.03
N GLU A 38 -1.33 10.84 -10.93
CA GLU A 38 -0.43 11.94 -10.63
C GLU A 38 -0.97 12.79 -9.48
N ARG A 39 -0.14 12.99 -8.47
CA ARG A 39 -0.50 13.73 -7.28
C ARG A 39 -0.63 15.21 -7.56
N GLN A 40 -1.73 15.80 -7.12
CA GLN A 40 -1.93 17.25 -7.12
C GLN A 40 -1.24 17.85 -5.88
N GLY A 41 0.10 17.94 -5.92
CA GLY A 41 0.93 18.37 -4.80
C GLY A 41 1.35 17.21 -3.88
N ASN A 42 2.16 17.50 -2.86
CA ASN A 42 2.79 16.48 -2.01
C ASN A 42 1.82 15.69 -1.11
N PHE A 43 0.58 16.15 -0.94
CA PHE A 43 -0.36 15.62 0.04
C PHE A 43 -1.54 14.88 -0.59
N SER A 44 -1.71 14.91 -1.90
CA SER A 44 -2.78 14.21 -2.59
C SER A 44 -2.35 12.77 -2.88
N GLN A 45 -3.13 11.81 -2.42
CA GLN A 45 -2.99 10.39 -2.76
C GLN A 45 -4.32 9.91 -3.33
N PRO A 46 -4.50 9.94 -4.67
CA PRO A 46 -5.73 9.47 -5.27
C PRO A 46 -5.97 7.99 -4.92
N ARG A 47 -7.17 7.69 -4.46
CA ARG A 47 -7.55 6.35 -3.97
C ARG A 47 -8.33 5.58 -5.03
N MET A 48 -8.40 4.28 -4.84
CA MET A 48 -9.27 3.39 -5.59
C MET A 48 -10.05 2.47 -4.66
N HIS A 49 -11.22 2.03 -5.10
CA HIS A 49 -12.10 1.18 -4.32
C HIS A 49 -12.71 0.09 -5.20
N VAL A 50 -12.76 -1.14 -4.71
CA VAL A 50 -13.51 -2.22 -5.33
C VAL A 50 -14.91 -2.26 -4.71
N GLU A 51 -15.94 -2.05 -5.53
CA GLU A 51 -17.34 -2.09 -5.12
C GLU A 51 -18.10 -3.08 -6.01
N GLY A 52 -18.50 -4.22 -5.47
CA GLY A 52 -19.04 -5.32 -6.26
C GLY A 52 -18.03 -5.78 -7.31
N ASP A 53 -18.46 -5.82 -8.58
CA ASP A 53 -17.63 -6.23 -9.71
C ASP A 53 -16.98 -5.03 -10.44
N ARG A 54 -16.81 -3.90 -9.76
CA ARG A 54 -16.21 -2.70 -10.34
C ARG A 54 -15.05 -2.17 -9.53
N LEU A 55 -14.00 -1.75 -10.24
CA LEU A 55 -12.89 -0.98 -9.70
C LEU A 55 -13.12 0.49 -10.02
N TYR A 56 -13.31 1.30 -8.98
CA TYR A 56 -13.44 2.75 -9.08
C TYR A 56 -12.11 3.40 -8.73
N VAL A 57 -11.72 4.42 -9.47
CA VAL A 57 -10.44 5.11 -9.32
C VAL A 57 -10.66 6.62 -9.31
N CYS A 58 -10.23 7.26 -8.24
CA CYS A 58 -10.12 8.72 -8.16
C CYS A 58 -8.94 9.17 -9.04
N THR A 59 -9.16 10.17 -9.87
CA THR A 59 -8.14 10.66 -10.80
C THR A 59 -8.10 12.19 -10.80
N ASN A 60 -7.12 12.76 -11.49
CA ASN A 60 -7.07 14.21 -11.75
C ASN A 60 -8.12 14.68 -12.78
N GLN A 61 -8.89 13.78 -13.38
CA GLN A 61 -9.91 14.04 -14.40
C GLN A 61 -11.34 13.64 -13.98
N GLY A 62 -11.52 13.17 -12.74
CA GLY A 62 -12.81 12.70 -12.22
C GLY A 62 -12.75 11.31 -11.63
N LEU A 63 -13.94 10.73 -11.40
CA LEU A 63 -14.12 9.36 -10.94
C LEU A 63 -14.32 8.43 -12.14
N TYR A 64 -13.42 7.48 -12.30
CA TYR A 64 -13.48 6.46 -13.34
C TYR A 64 -13.79 5.09 -12.74
N ALA A 65 -14.41 4.22 -13.54
CA ALA A 65 -14.63 2.84 -13.17
C ALA A 65 -14.32 1.87 -14.31
N LYS A 66 -13.93 0.65 -13.93
CA LYS A 66 -13.68 -0.48 -14.82
C LYS A 66 -14.47 -1.69 -14.33
N ASP A 67 -15.16 -2.38 -15.22
CA ASP A 67 -15.86 -3.63 -14.92
C ASP A 67 -14.83 -4.76 -14.78
N LEU A 68 -14.82 -5.43 -13.65
CA LEU A 68 -13.90 -6.52 -13.34
C LEU A 68 -14.45 -7.90 -13.70
N SER A 69 -15.74 -8.01 -14.00
CA SER A 69 -16.38 -9.26 -14.42
C SER A 69 -16.19 -9.54 -15.92
N ALA A 70 -15.86 -8.50 -16.69
CA ALA A 70 -15.69 -8.57 -18.15
C ALA A 70 -14.20 -8.38 -18.52
N ASP A 71 -13.65 -9.35 -19.24
CA ASP A 71 -12.30 -9.24 -19.79
C ASP A 71 -12.23 -8.05 -20.77
N ASN A 72 -11.14 -7.28 -20.68
CA ASN A 72 -10.87 -6.13 -21.56
C ASN A 72 -11.92 -5.01 -21.51
N SER A 73 -12.68 -4.86 -20.43
CA SER A 73 -13.56 -3.71 -20.25
C SER A 73 -12.78 -2.40 -20.32
N ALA A 74 -13.37 -1.37 -20.94
CA ALA A 74 -12.76 -0.04 -20.98
C ALA A 74 -13.04 0.73 -19.69
N TRP A 75 -12.16 1.67 -19.34
CA TRP A 75 -12.43 2.67 -18.32
C TRP A 75 -13.57 3.58 -18.72
N GLN A 76 -14.47 3.84 -17.81
CA GLN A 76 -15.63 4.71 -18.00
C GLN A 76 -15.57 5.85 -17.00
N LEU A 77 -15.75 7.08 -17.48
CA LEU A 77 -15.98 8.23 -16.59
C LEU A 77 -17.36 8.05 -15.94
N ILE A 78 -17.40 8.04 -14.63
CA ILE A 78 -18.62 7.89 -13.82
C ILE A 78 -19.19 9.28 -13.48
N GLY A 79 -18.34 10.20 -13.05
CA GLY A 79 -18.75 11.55 -12.67
C GLY A 79 -17.60 12.44 -12.28
N PHE A 80 -17.92 13.66 -11.84
CA PHE A 80 -16.95 14.70 -11.47
C PHE A 80 -15.96 15.03 -12.59
N GLU A 81 -16.45 15.10 -13.83
CA GLU A 81 -15.62 15.34 -15.01
C GLU A 81 -14.72 16.58 -14.85
N GLY A 82 -13.41 16.40 -15.08
CA GLY A 82 -12.41 17.46 -14.97
C GLY A 82 -12.09 17.88 -13.54
N ILE A 83 -12.61 17.21 -12.53
CA ILE A 83 -12.34 17.50 -11.11
C ILE A 83 -11.29 16.56 -10.54
N PRO A 84 -10.16 17.07 -10.03
CA PRO A 84 -9.17 16.26 -9.34
C PRO A 84 -9.73 15.70 -8.04
N LEU A 85 -9.87 14.39 -7.95
CA LEU A 85 -10.37 13.70 -6.76
C LEU A 85 -9.23 12.99 -6.04
N GLN A 86 -9.25 13.07 -4.71
CA GLN A 86 -8.36 12.32 -3.84
C GLN A 86 -9.03 11.04 -3.34
N ASP A 87 -10.26 11.14 -2.87
CA ASP A 87 -11.01 10.00 -2.31
C ASP A 87 -12.51 10.25 -2.43
N TYR A 88 -13.31 9.22 -2.21
CA TYR A 88 -14.75 9.33 -2.16
C TYR A 88 -15.38 8.29 -1.24
N VAL A 89 -16.61 8.55 -0.80
CA VAL A 89 -17.51 7.58 -0.16
C VAL A 89 -18.82 7.57 -0.90
N ARG A 90 -19.41 6.40 -1.07
CA ARG A 90 -20.68 6.24 -1.80
C ARG A 90 -21.75 5.56 -0.96
N ARG A 91 -22.99 6.08 -1.11
CA ARG A 91 -24.21 5.51 -0.55
C ARG A 91 -25.29 5.52 -1.63
N GLY A 92 -25.40 4.42 -2.38
CA GLY A 92 -26.26 4.37 -3.56
C GLY A 92 -25.80 5.34 -4.66
N SER A 93 -26.67 6.30 -5.02
CA SER A 93 -26.35 7.40 -5.95
C SER A 93 -25.66 8.58 -5.29
N ASP A 94 -25.71 8.68 -3.95
CA ASP A 94 -25.02 9.74 -3.22
C ASP A 94 -23.53 9.46 -3.18
N ILE A 95 -22.73 10.47 -3.51
CA ILE A 95 -21.28 10.43 -3.45
C ILE A 95 -20.78 11.67 -2.73
N LEU A 96 -20.05 11.48 -1.63
CA LEU A 96 -19.23 12.53 -1.03
C LEU A 96 -17.79 12.34 -1.52
N ALA A 97 -17.27 13.30 -2.26
CA ALA A 97 -15.93 13.25 -2.82
C ALA A 97 -15.02 14.28 -2.17
N LEU A 98 -13.79 13.86 -1.89
CA LEU A 98 -12.71 14.71 -1.43
C LEU A 98 -11.92 15.19 -2.65
N ARG A 99 -12.04 16.48 -2.95
CA ARG A 99 -11.28 17.16 -3.99
C ARG A 99 -10.05 17.82 -3.38
N TYR A 100 -8.94 17.72 -4.09
CA TYR A 100 -7.73 18.47 -3.79
C TYR A 100 -7.29 19.30 -4.99
N ASN A 101 -6.88 20.56 -4.74
CA ASN A 101 -6.16 21.39 -5.70
C ASN A 101 -5.17 22.31 -4.97
N GLU A 102 -4.39 23.10 -5.70
CA GLU A 102 -3.43 24.06 -5.13
C GLU A 102 -4.08 25.11 -4.21
N GLY A 103 -5.37 25.39 -4.39
CA GLY A 103 -6.16 26.32 -3.57
C GLY A 103 -6.73 25.71 -2.27
N GLY A 104 -6.51 24.42 -2.02
CA GLY A 104 -7.00 23.72 -0.83
C GLY A 104 -7.82 22.48 -1.12
N SER A 105 -8.40 21.90 -0.08
CA SER A 105 -9.28 20.74 -0.18
C SER A 105 -10.74 21.13 -0.04
N PHE A 106 -11.61 20.42 -0.74
CA PHE A 106 -13.04 20.63 -0.78
C PHE A 106 -13.79 19.32 -0.66
N LEU A 107 -14.96 19.36 -0.02
CA LEU A 107 -15.91 18.25 0.02
C LEU A 107 -17.04 18.54 -0.94
N LEU A 108 -17.23 17.66 -1.90
CA LEU A 108 -18.24 17.77 -2.95
C LEU A 108 -19.28 16.67 -2.75
N LEU A 109 -20.55 17.05 -2.61
CA LEU A 109 -21.67 16.11 -2.46
C LEU A 109 -22.46 16.04 -3.77
N SER A 110 -22.63 14.85 -4.26
CA SER A 110 -23.49 14.52 -5.41
C SER A 110 -24.63 13.60 -4.97
N HIS A 111 -25.80 13.75 -5.57
CA HIS A 111 -26.97 12.90 -5.37
C HIS A 111 -27.32 12.05 -6.61
N ASP A 112 -26.57 12.20 -7.69
CA ASP A 112 -26.83 11.59 -9.01
C ASP A 112 -25.64 10.81 -9.58
N GLY A 113 -24.79 10.28 -8.70
CA GLY A 113 -23.62 9.51 -9.08
C GLY A 113 -22.45 10.34 -9.62
N GLY A 114 -22.40 11.63 -9.28
CA GLY A 114 -21.30 12.52 -9.66
C GLY A 114 -21.57 13.32 -10.94
N GLN A 115 -22.79 13.25 -11.51
CA GLN A 115 -23.14 14.05 -12.71
C GLN A 115 -23.28 15.52 -12.36
N THR A 116 -23.90 15.81 -11.22
CA THR A 116 -23.94 17.13 -10.61
C THR A 116 -23.47 17.04 -9.16
N TYR A 117 -22.92 18.11 -8.64
CA TYR A 117 -22.42 18.15 -7.26
C TYR A 117 -22.47 19.58 -6.70
N GLU A 118 -22.52 19.67 -5.39
CA GLU A 118 -22.41 20.93 -4.65
C GLU A 118 -21.22 20.90 -3.68
N ASP A 119 -20.65 22.07 -3.40
CA ASP A 119 -19.60 22.23 -2.39
C ASP A 119 -20.23 22.31 -1.00
N VAL A 120 -20.05 21.23 -0.23
CA VAL A 120 -20.52 21.14 1.17
C VAL A 120 -19.43 21.53 2.18
N THR A 121 -18.30 21.99 1.74
CA THR A 121 -17.20 22.48 2.59
C THR A 121 -17.64 23.58 3.54
N PRO A 122 -18.57 24.50 3.17
CA PRO A 122 -19.10 25.50 4.12
C PRO A 122 -19.80 24.92 5.35
N GLY A 123 -20.22 23.65 5.33
CA GLY A 123 -20.76 22.94 6.49
C GLY A 123 -19.70 22.61 7.57
N ILE A 124 -18.42 22.86 7.29
CA ILE A 124 -17.33 22.66 8.25
C ILE A 124 -17.15 23.93 9.09
N PRO A 125 -17.34 23.83 10.42
CA PRO A 125 -17.16 24.98 11.31
C PRO A 125 -15.72 25.49 11.28
N SER A 126 -15.57 26.82 11.30
CA SER A 126 -14.27 27.49 11.48
C SER A 126 -13.17 27.11 10.50
N LYS A 127 -13.53 26.66 9.27
CA LYS A 127 -12.56 26.34 8.23
C LYS A 127 -11.59 27.50 7.98
N LYS A 128 -10.30 27.21 7.99
CA LYS A 128 -9.24 28.19 7.72
C LYS A 128 -8.91 28.26 6.22
N GLU A 129 -8.37 29.40 5.77
CA GLU A 129 -8.07 29.67 4.37
C GLU A 129 -7.19 28.59 3.70
N TYR A 130 -6.21 28.06 4.42
CA TYR A 130 -5.29 27.03 3.90
C TYR A 130 -5.54 25.65 4.51
N GLU A 131 -6.76 25.39 4.97
CA GLU A 131 -7.09 24.08 5.52
C GLU A 131 -7.16 23.03 4.45
N ARG A 132 -6.51 21.89 4.72
CA ARG A 132 -6.47 20.72 3.86
C ARG A 132 -7.13 19.55 4.56
N PHE A 133 -7.99 18.87 3.81
CA PHE A 133 -8.50 17.58 4.23
C PHE A 133 -7.58 16.51 3.62
N LEU A 134 -7.18 15.55 4.44
CA LEU A 134 -6.08 14.66 4.13
C LEU A 134 -6.54 13.24 3.84
N SER A 135 -7.60 12.80 4.53
CA SER A 135 -8.14 11.45 4.42
C SER A 135 -9.62 11.46 4.75
N LEU A 136 -10.40 10.65 4.04
CA LEU A 136 -11.82 10.42 4.23
C LEU A 136 -12.05 8.98 4.65
N ALA A 137 -12.95 8.73 5.61
CA ALA A 137 -13.29 7.39 6.06
C ALA A 137 -14.80 7.26 6.30
N SER A 138 -15.37 6.12 5.90
CA SER A 138 -16.74 5.75 6.18
C SER A 138 -16.82 4.73 7.32
N HIS A 139 -17.85 4.87 8.15
CA HIS A 139 -18.14 3.88 9.18
C HIS A 139 -18.59 2.55 8.53
N PRO A 140 -18.07 1.39 8.96
CA PRO A 140 -18.28 0.12 8.25
C PRO A 140 -19.73 -0.38 8.23
N THR A 141 -20.58 0.08 9.14
CA THR A 141 -21.99 -0.36 9.24
C THR A 141 -23.01 0.78 9.20
N ASP A 142 -22.61 2.02 9.44
CA ASP A 142 -23.47 3.19 9.36
C ASP A 142 -23.05 4.11 8.21
N GLN A 143 -23.75 4.00 7.09
CA GLN A 143 -23.44 4.75 5.88
C GLN A 143 -23.57 6.28 6.00
N ASN A 144 -24.18 6.78 7.07
CA ASN A 144 -24.31 8.23 7.32
C ASN A 144 -23.11 8.77 8.11
N THR A 145 -22.38 7.91 8.82
CA THR A 145 -21.28 8.32 9.67
C THR A 145 -19.96 8.29 8.89
N LEU A 146 -19.34 9.46 8.78
CA LEU A 146 -18.10 9.70 8.06
C LEU A 146 -17.11 10.46 8.93
N MET A 147 -15.82 10.28 8.67
CA MET A 147 -14.77 11.10 9.23
C MET A 147 -13.91 11.70 8.13
N VAL A 148 -13.40 12.90 8.39
CA VAL A 148 -12.35 13.52 7.57
C VAL A 148 -11.26 14.06 8.49
N SER A 149 -10.00 13.83 8.13
CA SER A 149 -8.88 14.44 8.83
C SER A 149 -8.53 15.79 8.21
N SER A 150 -8.25 16.78 9.06
CA SER A 150 -7.85 18.13 8.69
C SER A 150 -6.50 18.46 9.30
N ASN A 151 -5.66 19.17 8.56
CA ASN A 151 -4.34 19.61 9.04
C ASN A 151 -4.43 20.67 10.15
N PHE A 152 -5.57 21.34 10.33
CA PHE A 152 -5.74 22.39 11.35
C PHE A 152 -6.73 22.05 12.46
N GLN A 153 -7.76 21.29 12.15
CA GLN A 153 -8.83 20.98 13.10
C GLN A 153 -8.76 19.56 13.65
N GLY A 154 -7.85 18.72 13.12
CA GLY A 154 -7.74 17.33 13.54
C GLY A 154 -8.77 16.44 12.85
N ILE A 155 -9.64 15.79 13.62
CA ILE A 155 -10.63 14.84 13.09
C ILE A 155 -12.02 15.46 13.18
N LEU A 156 -12.68 15.54 12.04
CA LEU A 156 -14.06 15.98 11.92
C LEU A 156 -14.97 14.75 11.68
N LEU A 157 -16.11 14.72 12.34
CA LEU A 157 -17.12 13.67 12.27
C LEU A 157 -18.42 14.24 11.71
N SER A 158 -19.00 13.58 10.73
CA SER A 158 -20.35 13.75 10.24
C SER A 158 -21.19 12.52 10.58
N THR A 159 -22.48 12.73 10.86
CA THR A 159 -23.48 11.66 11.05
C THR A 159 -24.68 11.81 10.09
N ASP A 160 -24.53 12.67 9.08
CA ASP A 160 -25.55 12.98 8.07
C ASP A 160 -24.99 12.94 6.64
N PHE A 161 -24.04 12.05 6.40
CA PHE A 161 -23.37 11.85 5.12
C PHE A 161 -22.67 13.12 4.58
N GLY A 162 -21.99 13.84 5.47
CA GLY A 162 -21.14 14.97 5.10
C GLY A 162 -21.85 16.31 4.94
N GLN A 163 -23.13 16.41 5.26
CA GLN A 163 -23.85 17.69 5.22
C GLN A 163 -23.42 18.62 6.34
N THR A 164 -23.24 18.08 7.56
CA THR A 164 -22.72 18.84 8.70
C THR A 164 -21.58 18.10 9.37
N TRP A 165 -20.68 18.87 9.98
CA TRP A 165 -19.47 18.35 10.61
C TRP A 165 -19.29 18.92 12.01
N LYS A 166 -18.75 18.11 12.91
CA LYS A 166 -18.27 18.54 14.21
C LYS A 166 -16.84 18.09 14.44
N CYS A 167 -16.04 18.87 15.14
CA CYS A 167 -14.73 18.45 15.59
C CYS A 167 -14.89 17.30 16.60
N LEU A 168 -14.28 16.16 16.30
CA LEU A 168 -14.23 15.01 17.22
C LEU A 168 -13.04 15.15 18.18
N THR A 169 -11.90 15.56 17.64
CA THR A 169 -10.68 15.82 18.42
C THR A 169 -9.77 16.78 17.67
N GLU A 170 -9.12 17.68 18.41
CA GLU A 170 -8.18 18.65 17.86
C GLU A 170 -6.76 18.04 17.86
N PHE A 171 -6.25 17.76 16.68
CA PHE A 171 -4.83 17.46 16.46
C PHE A 171 -4.22 18.51 15.55
N VAL A 172 -3.09 19.03 15.91
CA VAL A 172 -2.31 19.91 15.04
C VAL A 172 -1.23 19.07 14.38
N TYR A 173 -1.34 18.92 13.07
CA TYR A 173 -0.31 18.25 12.27
C TYR A 173 0.66 19.28 11.75
N ALA A 174 1.91 19.18 12.11
CA ALA A 174 2.94 20.08 11.60
C ALA A 174 3.43 19.67 10.21
N ASN A 175 3.40 18.39 9.89
CA ASN A 175 3.65 17.89 8.55
C ASN A 175 2.54 16.91 8.14
N PRO A 176 1.52 17.38 7.38
CA PRO A 176 0.37 16.56 7.01
C PRO A 176 0.62 15.61 5.83
N ALA A 177 1.88 15.30 5.49
CA ALA A 177 2.23 14.64 4.22
C ALA A 177 1.60 13.26 4.02
N ALA A 178 1.27 12.53 5.08
CA ALA A 178 0.69 11.20 4.98
C ALA A 178 -0.20 10.93 6.20
N THR A 179 -1.37 11.55 6.24
CA THR A 179 -2.32 11.34 7.34
C THR A 179 -3.47 10.48 6.89
N PHE A 180 -3.66 9.36 7.57
CA PHE A 180 -4.75 8.42 7.35
C PHE A 180 -5.62 8.36 8.60
N ILE A 181 -6.93 8.25 8.36
CA ILE A 181 -7.92 8.06 9.40
C ILE A 181 -8.81 6.88 9.01
N GLY A 182 -9.32 6.14 9.99
CA GLY A 182 -10.25 5.07 9.70
C GLY A 182 -10.90 4.50 10.93
N PHE A 183 -11.93 3.70 10.67
CA PHE A 183 -12.58 2.84 11.64
C PHE A 183 -12.01 1.44 11.54
N HIS A 184 -11.88 0.76 12.66
CA HIS A 184 -11.63 -0.68 12.65
C HIS A 184 -12.85 -1.42 12.08
N PRO A 185 -12.71 -2.26 11.04
CA PRO A 185 -13.84 -2.81 10.31
C PRO A 185 -14.76 -3.71 11.16
N ALA A 186 -14.19 -4.48 12.10
CA ALA A 186 -14.95 -5.37 12.99
C ALA A 186 -15.33 -4.71 14.33
N ARG A 187 -14.71 -3.59 14.71
CA ARG A 187 -14.91 -2.88 15.99
C ARG A 187 -14.98 -1.38 15.76
N PRO A 188 -16.07 -0.84 15.20
CA PRO A 188 -16.14 0.56 14.75
C PRO A 188 -15.98 1.62 15.85
N ASN A 189 -16.11 1.25 17.13
CA ASN A 189 -15.74 2.11 18.23
C ASN A 189 -14.22 2.37 18.33
N ILE A 190 -13.41 1.56 17.64
CA ILE A 190 -11.99 1.77 17.50
C ILE A 190 -11.73 2.62 16.26
N ILE A 191 -11.09 3.75 16.47
CA ILE A 191 -10.75 4.72 15.44
C ILE A 191 -9.23 4.89 15.48
N PHE A 192 -8.59 4.91 14.33
CA PHE A 192 -7.16 5.17 14.22
C PHE A 192 -6.89 6.43 13.41
N ASN A 193 -5.80 7.10 13.75
CA ASN A 193 -5.18 8.14 12.96
C ASN A 193 -3.68 7.89 12.92
N CYS A 194 -3.12 7.83 11.74
CA CYS A 194 -1.69 7.59 11.55
C CYS A 194 -1.11 8.48 10.46
N GLY A 195 0.20 8.61 10.44
CA GLY A 195 0.90 9.44 9.48
C GLY A 195 2.29 9.84 9.93
N GLU A 196 2.75 10.96 9.38
CA GLU A 196 4.02 11.59 9.72
C GLU A 196 3.81 12.67 10.79
N GLY A 197 4.59 12.64 11.86
CA GLY A 197 4.56 13.62 12.94
C GLY A 197 5.39 14.87 12.68
N MET A 198 5.48 15.74 13.70
CA MET A 198 6.09 17.08 13.59
C MET A 198 7.60 17.11 13.30
N VAL A 199 8.34 16.07 13.62
CA VAL A 199 9.80 16.03 13.54
C VAL A 199 10.23 14.74 12.86
N PHE A 200 9.55 14.40 11.75
CA PHE A 200 9.78 13.13 11.02
C PHE A 200 9.56 11.88 11.89
N GLU A 201 8.75 11.98 12.91
CA GLU A 201 8.36 10.84 13.75
C GLU A 201 7.04 10.28 13.23
N GLY A 202 7.03 8.99 12.91
CA GLY A 202 5.78 8.27 12.63
C GLY A 202 4.87 8.29 13.84
N HIS A 203 3.57 8.47 13.64
CA HIS A 203 2.60 8.37 14.71
C HIS A 203 1.46 7.43 14.35
N ILE A 204 0.96 6.75 15.34
CA ILE A 204 -0.33 6.08 15.30
C ILE A 204 -1.08 6.41 16.58
N LYS A 205 -2.23 7.07 16.44
CA LYS A 205 -3.12 7.41 17.55
C LYS A 205 -4.35 6.56 17.42
N ILE A 206 -4.74 5.91 18.50
CA ILE A 206 -5.89 5.01 18.53
C ILE A 206 -6.83 5.42 19.65
N SER A 207 -8.11 5.53 19.32
CA SER A 207 -9.20 5.62 20.25
C SER A 207 -9.93 4.29 20.32
N TYR A 208 -10.25 3.80 21.51
CA TYR A 208 -11.03 2.59 21.76
C TYR A 208 -12.47 2.89 22.22
N ASP A 209 -12.84 4.16 22.25
CA ASP A 209 -14.09 4.69 22.81
C ASP A 209 -14.79 5.70 21.88
N SER A 210 -14.74 5.48 20.58
CA SER A 210 -15.34 6.32 19.54
C SER A 210 -14.84 7.76 19.54
N GLY A 211 -13.55 7.97 19.83
CA GLY A 211 -12.89 9.26 19.75
C GLY A 211 -12.98 10.11 21.01
N GLN A 212 -13.47 9.57 22.14
CA GLN A 212 -13.54 10.29 23.40
C GLN A 212 -12.16 10.45 24.05
N THR A 213 -11.35 9.37 24.02
CA THR A 213 -9.95 9.40 24.47
C THR A 213 -9.03 8.81 23.41
N TRP A 214 -7.77 9.25 23.39
CA TRP A 214 -6.80 8.85 22.41
C TRP A 214 -5.48 8.43 23.05
N ASN A 215 -4.93 7.31 22.60
CA ASN A 215 -3.63 6.82 22.97
C ASN A 215 -2.65 7.06 21.81
N ASP A 216 -1.52 7.68 22.10
CA ASP A 216 -0.45 7.92 21.13
C ASP A 216 0.61 6.84 21.25
N HIS A 217 0.77 6.05 20.21
CA HIS A 217 1.74 4.96 20.14
C HIS A 217 3.00 5.33 19.34
N GLY A 218 3.17 6.59 18.94
CA GLY A 218 4.30 7.06 18.13
C GLY A 218 5.66 6.70 18.73
N ASN A 219 5.85 6.96 20.00
CA ASN A 219 7.11 6.65 20.72
C ASN A 219 7.31 5.16 21.02
N SER A 220 6.26 4.33 20.92
CA SER A 220 6.33 2.88 21.21
C SER A 220 6.69 2.04 19.98
N LEU A 221 6.76 2.65 18.79
CA LEU A 221 7.05 1.95 17.55
C LEU A 221 8.52 1.50 17.44
N GLY A 222 9.39 1.95 18.34
CA GLY A 222 10.75 1.41 18.48
C GLY A 222 11.69 1.72 17.33
N PHE A 223 11.43 2.81 16.59
CA PHE A 223 12.21 3.13 15.40
C PHE A 223 13.51 3.88 15.68
N PRO A 224 14.58 3.51 14.99
CA PRO A 224 15.68 4.41 14.72
C PRO A 224 15.36 5.19 13.42
N GLY A 225 14.94 6.44 13.52
CA GLY A 225 14.85 7.37 12.38
C GLY A 225 13.44 7.76 11.94
N ASP A 226 13.40 8.59 10.94
CA ASP A 226 12.25 9.26 10.35
C ASP A 226 11.28 8.26 9.74
N ASN A 227 10.07 8.12 10.30
CA ASN A 227 9.12 7.15 9.79
C ASN A 227 7.70 7.71 9.69
N CYS A 228 7.14 7.59 8.48
CA CYS A 228 5.71 7.67 8.28
C CYS A 228 5.07 6.32 8.64
N VAL A 229 3.89 6.34 9.23
CA VAL A 229 3.03 5.15 9.33
C VAL A 229 1.88 5.33 8.36
N HIS A 230 1.78 4.43 7.40
CA HIS A 230 0.70 4.44 6.41
C HIS A 230 -0.54 3.72 6.95
N GLN A 231 -1.62 3.77 6.18
CA GLN A 231 -2.91 3.22 6.58
C GLN A 231 -2.80 1.76 7.01
N PRO A 232 -3.25 1.40 8.23
CA PRO A 232 -3.31 0.03 8.67
C PRO A 232 -4.30 -0.80 7.87
N THR A 233 -3.99 -2.06 7.67
CA THR A 233 -4.92 -3.11 7.24
C THR A 233 -5.14 -4.09 8.39
N PHE A 234 -6.28 -4.79 8.35
CA PHE A 234 -6.75 -5.63 9.45
C PHE A 234 -6.91 -7.07 8.97
N HIS A 235 -6.50 -8.01 9.79
CA HIS A 235 -6.68 -9.42 9.49
C HIS A 235 -8.18 -9.77 9.47
N PRO A 236 -8.68 -10.46 8.43
CA PRO A 236 -10.13 -10.64 8.24
C PRO A 236 -10.82 -11.50 9.30
N THR A 237 -10.11 -12.38 9.99
CA THR A 237 -10.66 -13.28 11.01
C THR A 237 -10.04 -13.11 12.40
N ASP A 238 -8.98 -12.32 12.52
CA ASP A 238 -8.33 -11.99 13.79
C ASP A 238 -8.27 -10.45 13.94
N PRO A 239 -9.32 -9.85 14.55
CA PRO A 239 -9.41 -8.40 14.64
C PRO A 239 -8.35 -7.74 15.54
N ASP A 240 -7.57 -8.53 16.30
CA ASP A 240 -6.46 -8.01 17.10
C ASP A 240 -5.18 -7.85 16.28
N ARG A 241 -5.13 -8.45 15.07
CA ARG A 241 -3.97 -8.34 14.18
C ARG A 241 -4.11 -7.22 13.16
N TRP A 242 -3.18 -6.28 13.23
CA TRP A 242 -3.07 -5.13 12.35
C TRP A 242 -1.70 -5.09 11.69
N LEU A 243 -1.65 -4.58 10.48
CA LEU A 243 -0.41 -4.42 9.74
C LEU A 243 -0.40 -3.07 9.05
N ALA A 244 0.73 -2.37 9.12
CA ALA A 244 0.90 -1.07 8.46
C ALA A 244 2.28 -0.98 7.79
N GLY A 245 2.38 -0.19 6.74
CA GLY A 245 3.64 0.14 6.09
C GLY A 245 4.26 1.41 6.65
N GLY A 246 5.54 1.59 6.37
CA GLY A 246 6.29 2.81 6.68
C GLY A 246 7.58 2.89 5.90
N GLU A 247 8.43 3.86 6.21
CA GLU A 247 9.73 3.99 5.59
C GLU A 247 10.66 2.86 6.02
N GLY A 248 11.06 2.01 5.08
CA GLY A 248 11.96 0.87 5.31
C GLY A 248 11.40 -0.22 6.23
N CYS A 249 10.21 -0.08 6.73
CA CYS A 249 9.64 -0.92 7.76
C CYS A 249 8.22 -1.38 7.47
N VAL A 250 7.91 -2.56 7.97
CA VAL A 250 6.55 -3.08 8.10
C VAL A 250 6.25 -3.24 9.58
N PHE A 251 5.12 -2.73 10.00
CA PHE A 251 4.64 -2.76 11.39
C PHE A 251 3.59 -3.83 11.57
N LEU A 252 3.74 -4.67 12.58
CA LEU A 252 2.77 -5.68 12.95
C LEU A 252 2.37 -5.51 14.41
N SER A 253 1.07 -5.51 14.67
CA SER A 253 0.46 -5.64 15.98
C SER A 253 -0.37 -6.92 16.03
N ASP A 254 -0.29 -7.68 17.13
CA ASP A 254 -1.11 -8.84 17.44
C ASP A 254 -2.01 -8.60 18.67
N ASP A 255 -2.15 -7.33 19.11
CA ASP A 255 -2.88 -6.95 20.31
C ASP A 255 -3.76 -5.70 20.11
N ASN A 256 -4.41 -5.62 18.95
CA ASN A 256 -5.35 -4.56 18.61
C ASN A 256 -4.72 -3.15 18.60
N GLY A 257 -3.46 -3.07 18.16
CA GLY A 257 -2.74 -1.81 18.02
C GLY A 257 -2.13 -1.27 19.30
N LEU A 258 -2.16 -2.01 20.42
CA LEU A 258 -1.57 -1.58 21.68
C LEU A 258 -0.05 -1.60 21.66
N THR A 259 0.53 -2.64 21.07
CA THR A 259 1.97 -2.75 20.84
C THR A 259 2.29 -3.11 19.38
N TRP A 260 3.45 -2.68 18.92
CA TRP A 260 3.89 -2.88 17.54
C TRP A 260 5.28 -3.44 17.45
N SER A 261 5.50 -4.37 16.55
CA SER A 261 6.81 -4.83 16.13
C SER A 261 7.16 -4.24 14.78
N CYS A 262 8.42 -3.84 14.61
CA CYS A 262 8.95 -3.36 13.33
C CYS A 262 9.81 -4.44 12.68
N GLN A 263 9.62 -4.63 11.39
CA GLN A 263 10.42 -5.53 10.58
C GLN A 263 10.97 -4.80 9.37
N ASN A 264 12.29 -4.84 9.18
CA ASN A 264 12.97 -4.21 8.05
C ASN A 264 13.25 -5.26 6.97
N TYR A 265 12.77 -5.01 5.74
CA TYR A 265 12.86 -5.97 4.63
C TYR A 265 13.74 -5.54 3.46
N TRP A 266 14.33 -4.35 3.49
CA TRP A 266 15.10 -3.83 2.37
C TRP A 266 16.63 -3.91 2.55
N GLY A 267 17.12 -4.33 3.70
CA GLY A 267 18.54 -4.36 3.99
C GLY A 267 19.17 -2.97 3.92
N ASP A 268 20.30 -2.84 3.22
CA ASP A 268 21.03 -1.56 3.11
C ASP A 268 20.30 -0.49 2.29
N GLU A 269 19.28 -0.88 1.49
CA GLU A 269 18.45 0.03 0.69
C GLU A 269 17.24 0.58 1.47
N SER A 270 17.06 0.18 2.74
CA SER A 270 15.90 0.47 3.57
C SER A 270 15.53 1.95 3.67
N ARG A 271 16.53 2.83 3.69
CA ARG A 271 16.33 4.29 3.84
C ARG A 271 15.59 4.95 2.67
N ASN A 272 15.48 4.27 1.51
CA ASN A 272 14.83 4.80 0.32
C ASN A 272 13.59 3.98 -0.06
N ALA A 273 13.19 3.04 0.78
CA ALA A 273 12.05 2.19 0.56
C ALA A 273 10.85 2.67 1.37
N TYR A 274 9.72 2.81 0.70
CA TYR A 274 8.46 3.22 1.30
C TYR A 274 7.45 2.10 1.11
N TRP A 275 6.95 1.52 2.21
CA TRP A 275 5.82 0.61 2.18
C TRP A 275 4.55 1.40 2.41
N TYR A 276 3.63 1.39 1.45
CA TYR A 276 2.46 2.25 1.49
C TYR A 276 1.20 1.51 1.92
N PHE A 277 0.78 0.53 1.16
CA PHE A 277 -0.52 -0.10 1.33
C PHE A 277 -0.38 -1.60 1.39
N SER A 278 -1.19 -2.21 2.25
CA SER A 278 -1.29 -3.65 2.41
C SER A 278 -2.73 -4.13 2.29
N ALA A 279 -2.89 -5.41 1.97
CA ALA A 279 -4.19 -6.08 1.93
C ALA A 279 -4.03 -7.52 2.42
N PHE A 280 -4.75 -7.90 3.46
CA PHE A 280 -4.92 -9.31 3.81
C PHE A 280 -5.80 -9.99 2.78
N ASP A 281 -5.44 -11.22 2.40
CA ASP A 281 -6.22 -12.01 1.47
C ASP A 281 -7.55 -12.44 2.10
N ASN A 282 -8.65 -12.22 1.38
CA ASN A 282 -9.99 -12.56 1.89
C ASN A 282 -10.25 -14.07 1.92
N GLU A 283 -9.57 -14.85 1.08
CA GLU A 283 -9.73 -16.30 0.96
C GLU A 283 -8.68 -17.06 1.80
N HIS A 284 -7.50 -16.48 1.97
CA HIS A 284 -6.39 -17.03 2.72
C HIS A 284 -5.92 -16.03 3.79
N PRO A 285 -6.60 -15.95 4.95
CA PRO A 285 -6.41 -14.88 5.93
C PRO A 285 -4.98 -14.66 6.42
N ASP A 286 -4.15 -15.71 6.50
CA ASP A 286 -2.73 -15.57 6.85
C ASP A 286 -1.85 -15.06 5.69
N THR A 287 -2.41 -14.92 4.48
CA THR A 287 -1.71 -14.31 3.36
C THR A 287 -1.96 -12.80 3.35
N VAL A 288 -0.89 -12.03 3.24
CA VAL A 288 -0.96 -10.58 3.15
C VAL A 288 -0.02 -10.07 2.08
N TYR A 289 -0.46 -9.09 1.33
CA TYR A 289 0.28 -8.41 0.27
C TYR A 289 0.61 -6.99 0.70
N MET A 290 1.77 -6.49 0.31
CA MET A 290 2.15 -5.12 0.57
C MET A 290 2.80 -4.51 -0.66
N ALA A 291 2.35 -3.31 -1.02
CA ALA A 291 2.89 -2.52 -2.11
C ALA A 291 3.73 -1.37 -1.58
N GLY A 292 4.89 -1.19 -2.18
CA GLY A 292 5.80 -0.11 -1.85
C GLY A 292 6.55 0.39 -3.06
N CYS A 293 7.30 1.46 -2.87
CA CYS A 293 8.20 1.98 -3.88
C CYS A 293 9.60 2.21 -3.33
N LEU A 294 10.56 2.18 -4.23
CA LEU A 294 11.93 2.62 -4.00
C LEU A 294 12.21 3.77 -4.94
N GLY A 295 12.41 4.96 -4.40
CA GLY A 295 12.76 6.16 -5.14
C GLY A 295 14.23 6.50 -4.93
N ARG A 296 14.84 7.13 -5.94
CA ARG A 296 16.20 7.67 -5.85
C ARG A 296 16.17 9.11 -6.36
N SER A 297 16.15 10.06 -5.45
CA SER A 297 16.15 11.48 -5.81
C SER A 297 17.29 11.81 -6.78
N GLY A 298 16.95 12.38 -7.94
CA GLY A 298 17.91 12.74 -8.99
C GLY A 298 18.51 11.57 -9.78
N GLN A 299 18.01 10.34 -9.61
CA GLN A 299 18.44 9.15 -10.37
C GLN A 299 17.24 8.48 -11.01
N LYS A 300 17.36 8.11 -12.29
CA LYS A 300 16.37 7.26 -12.97
C LYS A 300 16.37 5.85 -12.37
N GLY A 301 15.25 5.17 -12.47
CA GLY A 301 15.10 3.80 -12.01
C GLY A 301 14.28 3.65 -10.74
N ALA A 302 13.34 4.56 -10.51
CA ALA A 302 12.28 4.35 -9.51
C ALA A 302 11.57 3.01 -9.76
N CYS A 303 11.18 2.33 -8.72
CA CYS A 303 10.50 1.05 -8.87
C CYS A 303 9.34 0.89 -7.90
N ILE A 304 8.33 0.12 -8.33
CA ILE A 304 7.29 -0.45 -7.48
C ILE A 304 7.64 -1.89 -7.17
N LYS A 305 7.40 -2.30 -5.94
CA LYS A 305 7.60 -3.65 -5.47
C LYS A 305 6.40 -4.12 -4.67
N LEU A 306 5.99 -5.35 -4.97
CA LEU A 306 5.09 -6.11 -4.12
C LEU A 306 5.89 -7.11 -3.30
N ILE A 307 5.50 -7.32 -2.07
CA ILE A 307 5.93 -8.45 -1.25
C ILE A 307 4.70 -9.18 -0.73
N CYS A 308 4.83 -10.46 -0.46
CA CYS A 308 3.79 -11.23 0.18
C CYS A 308 4.32 -11.97 1.41
N SER A 309 3.44 -12.19 2.35
CA SER A 309 3.62 -13.06 3.51
C SER A 309 2.55 -14.12 3.48
N THR A 310 2.86 -15.33 3.95
CA THR A 310 1.90 -16.43 4.11
C THR A 310 1.78 -16.87 5.57
N ASP A 311 2.29 -16.07 6.49
CA ASP A 311 2.29 -16.33 7.94
C ASP A 311 1.77 -15.12 8.75
N GLY A 312 0.86 -14.35 8.15
CA GLY A 312 0.21 -13.21 8.77
C GLY A 312 1.10 -12.00 8.96
N GLY A 313 2.08 -11.81 8.10
CA GLY A 313 2.99 -10.66 8.14
C GLY A 313 4.25 -10.86 8.98
N ARG A 314 4.51 -12.08 9.46
CA ARG A 314 5.70 -12.37 10.31
C ARG A 314 6.98 -12.59 9.49
N SER A 315 6.85 -13.12 8.29
CA SER A 315 7.95 -13.19 7.33
C SER A 315 7.48 -12.77 5.93
N TRP A 316 8.38 -12.21 5.14
CA TRP A 316 8.05 -11.66 3.84
C TRP A 316 8.93 -12.21 2.72
N HIS A 317 8.31 -12.40 1.59
CA HIS A 317 8.97 -12.90 0.38
C HIS A 317 8.98 -11.82 -0.70
N PRO A 318 10.16 -11.45 -1.22
CA PRO A 318 10.25 -10.47 -2.29
C PRO A 318 9.71 -11.04 -3.60
N SER A 319 9.16 -10.16 -4.42
CA SER A 319 8.71 -10.45 -5.77
C SER A 319 9.52 -9.71 -6.83
N GLN A 320 9.09 -9.87 -8.08
CA GLN A 320 9.60 -9.10 -9.20
C GLN A 320 9.35 -7.60 -8.97
N VAL A 321 10.33 -6.78 -9.37
CA VAL A 321 10.27 -5.31 -9.29
C VAL A 321 9.87 -4.76 -10.65
N MET A 322 8.97 -3.77 -10.66
CA MET A 322 8.66 -2.98 -11.84
C MET A 322 9.43 -1.66 -11.80
N THR A 323 10.24 -1.39 -12.84
CA THR A 323 11.13 -0.23 -12.90
C THR A 323 10.61 0.81 -13.89
N PHE A 324 10.80 2.08 -13.56
CA PHE A 324 10.37 3.24 -14.34
C PHE A 324 11.58 4.10 -14.79
N GLU A 325 11.45 4.76 -15.94
CA GLU A 325 12.45 5.70 -16.48
C GLU A 325 12.39 7.10 -15.82
N LYS A 326 11.90 7.19 -14.60
CA LYS A 326 11.84 8.41 -13.78
C LYS A 326 12.48 8.17 -12.42
N ASP A 327 12.72 9.25 -11.68
CA ASP A 327 13.39 9.22 -10.39
C ASP A 327 12.45 8.85 -9.22
N PHE A 328 11.15 9.01 -9.41
CA PHE A 328 10.15 8.64 -8.41
C PHE A 328 8.87 8.09 -9.05
N GLU A 329 8.33 7.03 -8.47
CA GLU A 329 7.01 6.46 -8.77
C GLU A 329 6.39 6.02 -7.46
N ARG A 330 5.27 6.61 -7.07
CA ARG A 330 4.61 6.32 -5.80
C ARG A 330 3.46 5.35 -5.99
N VAL A 331 3.21 4.54 -4.97
CA VAL A 331 1.98 3.77 -4.85
C VAL A 331 0.93 4.64 -4.16
N ASN A 332 -0.24 4.75 -4.76
CA ASN A 332 -1.36 5.51 -4.24
C ASN A 332 -2.37 4.62 -3.50
N ASP A 333 -2.52 3.36 -3.94
CA ASP A 333 -3.42 2.40 -3.30
C ASP A 333 -3.14 0.95 -3.70
N LEU A 334 -3.67 0.00 -2.92
CA LEU A 334 -3.66 -1.44 -3.18
C LEU A 334 -5.05 -2.01 -2.88
N GLN A 335 -5.68 -2.65 -3.86
CA GLN A 335 -6.99 -3.29 -3.72
C GLN A 335 -6.94 -4.72 -4.24
N GLN A 336 -7.96 -5.52 -3.92
CA GLN A 336 -8.06 -6.92 -4.36
C GLN A 336 -9.46 -7.28 -4.84
N TYR A 337 -9.52 -8.23 -5.80
CA TYR A 337 -10.76 -8.83 -6.28
C TYR A 337 -10.48 -10.24 -6.82
N GLY A 338 -11.04 -11.27 -6.19
CA GLY A 338 -10.71 -12.68 -6.50
C GLY A 338 -9.21 -12.94 -6.43
N ASP A 339 -8.63 -13.56 -7.47
CA ASP A 339 -7.16 -13.79 -7.57
C ASP A 339 -6.37 -12.54 -8.02
N ARG A 340 -6.98 -11.38 -8.13
CA ARG A 340 -6.33 -10.17 -8.65
C ARG A 340 -6.02 -9.17 -7.56
N LEU A 341 -4.80 -8.61 -7.61
CA LEU A 341 -4.40 -7.40 -6.90
C LEU A 341 -4.34 -6.25 -7.90
N PHE A 342 -4.76 -5.08 -7.46
CA PHE A 342 -4.63 -3.84 -8.22
C PHE A 342 -3.70 -2.91 -7.47
N VAL A 343 -2.62 -2.49 -8.14
CA VAL A 343 -1.66 -1.52 -7.63
C VAL A 343 -1.88 -0.21 -8.36
N TYR A 344 -2.37 0.80 -7.67
CA TYR A 344 -2.53 2.13 -8.24
C TYR A 344 -1.29 2.95 -8.01
N SER A 345 -0.63 3.37 -9.08
CA SER A 345 0.54 4.23 -9.05
C SER A 345 0.26 5.60 -9.69
N GLU A 346 1.27 6.47 -9.68
CA GLU A 346 1.17 7.76 -10.39
C GLU A 346 1.00 7.60 -11.91
N SER A 347 1.49 6.49 -12.48
CA SER A 347 1.47 6.26 -13.94
C SER A 347 0.23 5.52 -14.43
N ASP A 348 -0.21 4.47 -13.73
CA ASP A 348 -1.33 3.61 -14.14
C ASP A 348 -1.86 2.78 -12.97
N VAL A 349 -2.91 2.02 -13.21
CA VAL A 349 -3.33 0.91 -12.37
C VAL A 349 -2.78 -0.38 -12.98
N TYR A 350 -2.10 -1.18 -12.16
CA TYR A 350 -1.53 -2.46 -12.60
C TYR A 350 -2.27 -3.61 -11.93
N GLU A 351 -2.63 -4.60 -12.74
CA GLU A 351 -3.18 -5.87 -12.28
C GLU A 351 -2.05 -6.88 -12.06
N VAL A 352 -2.13 -7.64 -10.97
CA VAL A 352 -1.18 -8.69 -10.57
C VAL A 352 -1.95 -9.91 -10.09
N SER A 353 -1.64 -11.10 -10.60
CA SER A 353 -2.19 -12.34 -10.08
C SER A 353 -1.60 -12.68 -8.70
N LYS A 354 -2.45 -12.90 -7.71
CA LYS A 354 -2.05 -13.34 -6.37
C LYS A 354 -1.33 -14.70 -6.42
N THR A 355 -1.89 -15.62 -7.20
CA THR A 355 -1.31 -16.96 -7.40
C THR A 355 0.10 -16.87 -7.98
N GLU A 356 0.34 -16.05 -9.00
CA GLU A 356 1.66 -15.87 -9.60
C GLU A 356 2.62 -15.18 -8.63
N LEU A 357 2.17 -14.17 -7.89
CA LEU A 357 2.97 -13.46 -6.89
C LEU A 357 3.48 -14.41 -5.81
N VAL A 358 2.61 -15.24 -5.25
CA VAL A 358 2.97 -16.25 -4.23
C VAL A 358 3.91 -17.32 -4.82
N ALA A 359 3.65 -17.79 -6.04
CA ALA A 359 4.47 -18.78 -6.71
C ALA A 359 5.90 -18.26 -6.98
N GLN A 360 6.05 -17.02 -7.45
CA GLN A 360 7.36 -16.40 -7.66
C GLN A 360 8.14 -16.27 -6.36
N SER A 361 7.48 -15.87 -5.29
CA SER A 361 8.08 -15.72 -3.98
C SER A 361 8.63 -17.04 -3.41
N THR A 362 7.89 -18.14 -3.59
CA THR A 362 8.32 -19.47 -3.14
C THR A 362 9.41 -20.07 -4.03
N THR A 363 9.44 -19.74 -5.33
CA THR A 363 10.45 -20.21 -6.27
C THR A 363 11.81 -19.53 -6.05
N ALA A 364 11.81 -18.23 -5.69
CA ALA A 364 13.02 -17.49 -5.34
C ALA A 364 13.77 -18.14 -4.17
N ILE A 365 13.05 -18.64 -3.16
CA ILE A 365 13.65 -19.39 -2.04
C ILE A 365 14.32 -20.67 -2.52
N ARG A 366 13.71 -21.41 -3.46
CA ARG A 366 14.29 -22.63 -4.02
C ARG A 366 15.55 -22.35 -4.84
N THR A 367 15.59 -21.26 -5.58
CA THR A 367 16.76 -20.88 -6.39
C THR A 367 17.95 -20.48 -5.51
N ILE A 368 17.73 -19.73 -4.44
CA ILE A 368 18.78 -19.39 -3.46
C ILE A 368 19.34 -20.65 -2.79
N THR A 369 18.49 -21.65 -2.52
CA THR A 369 18.94 -22.92 -1.93
C THR A 369 19.65 -23.82 -2.94
N SER A 370 19.42 -23.68 -4.26
CA SER A 370 20.05 -24.50 -5.31
C SER A 370 21.38 -23.93 -5.83
N ASP A 371 21.53 -22.60 -5.83
CA ASP A 371 22.75 -21.92 -6.30
C ASP A 371 23.84 -21.76 -5.21
N ALA A 372 23.52 -22.09 -3.96
CA ALA A 372 24.50 -22.15 -2.87
C ALA A 372 25.50 -23.31 -3.02
N LYS A 373 26.11 -23.45 -4.21
CA LYS A 373 27.25 -24.34 -4.48
C LYS A 373 28.59 -23.75 -3.99
N GLU A 374 28.61 -22.51 -3.53
CA GLU A 374 29.75 -22.03 -2.77
C GLU A 374 29.63 -22.50 -1.31
N SER A 375 30.66 -23.22 -0.87
CA SER A 375 30.76 -23.81 0.47
C SER A 375 30.94 -22.74 1.59
N SER A 376 30.09 -21.73 1.57
CA SER A 376 30.10 -20.66 2.56
C SER A 376 29.60 -21.16 3.90
N THR A 377 30.33 -20.80 4.96
CA THR A 377 29.99 -21.13 6.33
C THR A 377 29.39 -19.88 7.00
N TYR A 378 28.33 -20.06 7.76
CA TYR A 378 27.66 -18.97 8.46
C TYR A 378 27.59 -19.27 9.96
N ASP A 379 27.65 -18.25 10.79
CA ASP A 379 27.35 -18.36 12.21
C ASP A 379 25.83 -18.51 12.47
N LEU A 380 25.43 -18.71 13.72
CA LEU A 380 24.01 -18.84 14.09
C LEU A 380 23.20 -17.56 13.92
N GLN A 381 23.85 -16.41 13.69
CA GLN A 381 23.24 -15.12 13.37
C GLN A 381 23.15 -14.87 11.85
N GLY A 382 23.56 -15.86 11.01
CA GLY A 382 23.51 -15.75 9.56
C GLY A 382 24.64 -14.95 8.91
N ARG A 383 25.68 -14.57 9.67
CA ARG A 383 26.84 -13.85 9.13
C ARG A 383 27.82 -14.84 8.49
N LYS A 384 28.33 -14.51 7.29
CA LYS A 384 29.33 -15.32 6.60
C LYS A 384 30.64 -15.32 7.39
N VAL A 385 31.16 -16.51 7.65
CA VAL A 385 32.40 -16.74 8.39
C VAL A 385 33.44 -17.33 7.47
N VAL A 386 34.57 -16.62 7.26
CA VAL A 386 35.64 -17.04 6.37
C VAL A 386 36.51 -18.12 7.05
N GLU A 387 36.81 -17.93 8.31
CA GLU A 387 37.59 -18.87 9.13
C GLU A 387 36.85 -19.23 10.41
N PRO A 388 36.02 -20.30 10.39
CA PRO A 388 35.27 -20.70 11.57
C PRO A 388 36.19 -21.21 12.67
N GLN A 389 36.10 -20.55 13.84
CA GLN A 389 36.79 -20.95 15.10
C GLN A 389 35.99 -22.09 15.76
N HIS A 390 36.33 -22.47 17.01
CA HIS A 390 35.51 -23.43 17.75
C HIS A 390 34.10 -22.91 17.97
N GLY A 391 33.10 -23.68 17.51
CA GLY A 391 31.70 -23.29 17.65
C GLY A 391 30.77 -24.03 16.69
N ILE A 392 29.47 -23.63 16.71
CA ILE A 392 28.42 -24.19 15.86
C ILE A 392 28.22 -23.24 14.70
N TYR A 393 28.21 -23.78 13.47
CA TYR A 393 28.04 -23.04 12.22
C TYR A 393 27.03 -23.74 11.31
N ILE A 394 26.55 -23.04 10.31
CA ILE A 394 25.71 -23.58 9.23
C ILE A 394 26.52 -23.59 7.95
N LYS A 395 26.65 -24.74 7.34
CA LYS A 395 27.31 -24.93 6.04
C LYS A 395 26.45 -25.81 5.16
N ASN A 396 26.13 -25.34 3.94
CA ASN A 396 25.21 -26.03 3.00
C ASN A 396 23.89 -26.45 3.65
N GLY A 397 23.30 -25.57 4.46
CA GLY A 397 22.04 -25.82 5.18
C GLY A 397 22.13 -26.84 6.32
N ARG A 398 23.33 -27.30 6.66
CA ARG A 398 23.56 -28.26 7.77
C ARG A 398 24.33 -27.64 8.90
N LYS A 399 23.94 -27.98 10.12
CA LYS A 399 24.64 -27.60 11.33
C LYS A 399 25.96 -28.36 11.41
N ILE A 400 27.06 -27.65 11.57
CA ILE A 400 28.39 -28.23 11.76
C ILE A 400 28.97 -27.72 13.07
N LEU A 401 29.77 -28.56 13.77
CA LEU A 401 30.59 -28.20 14.91
C LEU A 401 32.03 -28.15 14.40
N LYS A 402 32.78 -27.08 14.76
CA LYS A 402 34.23 -26.96 14.55
C LYS A 402 34.93 -26.72 15.84
#